data_ddac629974855d34c65130aa7fbe0285
#
_entry.id   ddac629974855d34c65130aa7fbe0285
#
_cell.length_a   1.000
_cell.length_b   1.000
_cell.length_c   1.000
_cell.angle_alpha   90.00
_cell.angle_beta   90.00
_cell.angle_gamma   90.00
#
_symmetry.space_group_name_H-M   'P 1'
#
loop_
_entity.id
_entity.type
_entity.pdbx_description
1 polymer ?
#
loop_
_entity_poly.entity_id
_entity_poly.type
_entity_poly.pdbx_seq_one_letter_code
_entity_poly.pdbx_strand_id
1 'polypeptide(L)'
;MNEILQKDSIFKVGKVISVEGRTIKIEVDKAKNSAHLLYQGKLLRNISVNGFVKITKGFTRIIGKVEGEFIIEDKQFSNKKYTSEKQKIKRILQVSLLGFFSPKGFERGIKELPLINNECFLLDLPEFEDVHNFVKKKDDPLILGTLTHENNQEIKVGVNDLFASHIGIFGNTGSGKSYTLAKIYRELFLKYIENNKFRDNAKFFFIDFNGEYVNDNAIIDKEFKNIYCLNTRKGQDKFPISVDLITDYNFWALVLEATEKTQKPFLKRAIENDWIEDKIEDNVSLLNFVKSLISKIIDKEDNNLKTGIIIDLLYNLEDCLSNNNISEIANILRRKLQFHNLNSTFYFVNDDGSKYYDNDSIPYVEEILDEIEFDEIQDDFLLKIRLRIILQFHHEIINGYSNVEHLSPLLKRTPSRINDLRKVILISNTEPELNITIISLRDVNIQMRKMLPLLICKQLYENKKEVNEKEKYLNIIIDEAHNILSSVSQRESETWKDYRLETFEEIIKEGRKFGTFLTIASQRPSDISATIISQLHNFFLHRLINNNDIKAVERTVSYLDKLSFESLPILPTGTCILAGLSAQVPVMIDIGKIKPESEPDNKTMLLIENWKDGLD
;
A
#
# COMPACT_ATOMS: atom_id res chain seq x y z
N MET A 1 -17.93 -11.36 54.03
CA MET A 1 -18.67 -12.53 53.50
C MET A 1 -20.06 -12.14 52.97
N ASN A 2 -20.85 -11.30 53.64
CA ASN A 2 -22.18 -10.87 53.16
C ASN A 2 -22.13 -10.05 51.84
N GLU A 3 -21.17 -9.17 51.65
CA GLU A 3 -21.07 -8.32 50.43
C GLU A 3 -20.75 -9.16 49.17
N ILE A 4 -19.86 -10.17 49.28
CA ILE A 4 -19.52 -11.06 48.16
C ILE A 4 -20.74 -11.89 47.75
N LEU A 5 -21.45 -12.43 48.72
CA LEU A 5 -22.68 -13.21 48.46
C LEU A 5 -23.81 -12.37 47.85
N GLN A 6 -23.94 -11.10 48.29
CA GLN A 6 -24.89 -10.16 47.70
C GLN A 6 -24.51 -9.80 46.26
N LYS A 7 -23.22 -9.54 46.01
CA LYS A 7 -22.70 -9.26 44.68
C LYS A 7 -22.98 -10.44 43.73
N ASP A 8 -22.59 -11.64 44.14
CA ASP A 8 -22.80 -12.86 43.33
C ASP A 8 -24.27 -13.10 43.01
N SER A 9 -25.16 -12.87 43.95
CA SER A 9 -26.62 -13.01 43.73
C SER A 9 -27.15 -11.98 42.71
N ILE A 10 -26.65 -10.75 42.74
CA ILE A 10 -27.07 -9.68 41.83
C ILE A 10 -26.49 -9.89 40.43
N PHE A 11 -25.18 -10.26 40.33
CA PHE A 11 -24.47 -10.44 39.08
C PHE A 11 -24.76 -11.77 38.39
N LYS A 12 -25.41 -12.75 39.08
CA LYS A 12 -25.81 -14.02 38.49
C LYS A 12 -26.81 -13.78 37.35
N VAL A 13 -26.46 -14.26 36.15
CA VAL A 13 -27.27 -14.19 34.93
C VAL A 13 -28.16 -15.42 34.77
N GLY A 14 -27.60 -16.62 35.00
CA GLY A 14 -28.27 -17.88 34.75
C GLY A 14 -27.32 -19.06 34.76
N LYS A 15 -27.66 -20.11 33.97
CA LYS A 15 -26.91 -21.36 33.91
C LYS A 15 -26.71 -21.83 32.49
N VAL A 16 -25.60 -22.54 32.24
CA VAL A 16 -25.33 -23.23 30.98
C VAL A 16 -26.32 -24.39 30.78
N ILE A 17 -26.98 -24.42 29.63
CA ILE A 17 -27.93 -25.47 29.24
C ILE A 17 -27.49 -26.32 28.05
N SER A 18 -26.56 -25.81 27.22
CA SER A 18 -26.00 -26.54 26.07
C SER A 18 -24.54 -26.11 25.85
N VAL A 19 -23.71 -27.07 25.47
CA VAL A 19 -22.30 -26.87 25.11
C VAL A 19 -22.05 -27.56 23.77
N GLU A 20 -21.79 -26.76 22.73
CA GLU A 20 -21.55 -27.19 21.34
C GLU A 20 -20.20 -26.65 20.87
N GLY A 21 -19.09 -27.31 21.29
CA GLY A 21 -17.75 -26.80 21.04
C GLY A 21 -17.51 -25.45 21.73
N ARG A 22 -17.18 -24.40 20.97
CA ARG A 22 -16.99 -23.06 21.52
C ARG A 22 -18.28 -22.26 21.70
N THR A 23 -19.39 -22.75 21.16
CA THR A 23 -20.71 -22.10 21.30
C THR A 23 -21.48 -22.76 22.43
N ILE A 24 -22.03 -21.96 23.32
CA ILE A 24 -22.82 -22.41 24.44
C ILE A 24 -24.15 -21.67 24.47
N LYS A 25 -25.15 -22.30 25.14
CA LYS A 25 -26.43 -21.66 25.42
C LYS A 25 -26.62 -21.52 26.92
N ILE A 26 -27.05 -20.33 27.33
CA ILE A 26 -27.29 -19.98 28.74
C ILE A 26 -28.77 -19.66 28.90
N GLU A 27 -29.45 -20.35 29.83
CA GLU A 27 -30.79 -19.98 30.27
C GLU A 27 -30.65 -18.85 31.30
N VAL A 28 -31.27 -17.70 31.02
CA VAL A 28 -31.26 -16.54 31.92
C VAL A 28 -32.30 -16.78 33.05
N ASP A 29 -31.92 -16.49 34.28
CA ASP A 29 -32.81 -16.58 35.43
C ASP A 29 -34.00 -15.63 35.22
N LYS A 30 -35.23 -16.14 35.46
CA LYS A 30 -36.48 -15.38 35.19
C LYS A 30 -36.57 -14.04 35.93
N ALA A 31 -35.94 -13.93 37.10
CA ALA A 31 -35.84 -12.69 37.85
C ALA A 31 -34.92 -11.63 37.22
N LYS A 32 -34.14 -12.01 36.20
CA LYS A 32 -33.13 -11.16 35.52
C LYS A 32 -33.53 -10.76 34.10
N ASN A 33 -34.82 -10.80 33.77
CA ASN A 33 -35.32 -10.43 32.43
C ASN A 33 -35.46 -8.90 32.23
N SER A 34 -35.10 -8.05 33.23
CA SER A 34 -35.10 -6.60 33.10
C SER A 34 -33.90 -6.08 32.33
N ALA A 35 -34.04 -4.94 31.64
CA ALA A 35 -32.94 -4.29 30.89
C ALA A 35 -31.83 -3.76 31.79
N HIS A 36 -32.12 -3.47 33.05
CA HIS A 36 -31.18 -2.87 34.01
C HIS A 36 -31.24 -3.62 35.34
N LEU A 37 -30.12 -3.57 36.06
CA LEU A 37 -29.95 -4.07 37.41
C LEU A 37 -29.54 -2.93 38.32
N LEU A 38 -30.02 -2.94 39.57
CA LEU A 38 -29.63 -1.96 40.58
C LEU A 38 -28.57 -2.57 41.50
N TYR A 39 -27.39 -1.96 41.58
CA TYR A 39 -26.33 -2.39 42.48
C TYR A 39 -25.68 -1.18 43.16
N GLN A 40 -25.63 -1.15 44.48
CA GLN A 40 -25.07 -0.05 45.28
C GLN A 40 -25.56 1.35 44.85
N GLY A 41 -26.87 1.49 44.52
CA GLY A 41 -27.47 2.74 44.06
C GLY A 41 -27.15 3.13 42.62
N LYS A 42 -26.39 2.34 41.88
CA LYS A 42 -26.09 2.53 40.48
C LYS A 42 -26.93 1.62 39.60
N LEU A 43 -27.41 2.18 38.48
CA LEU A 43 -28.13 1.44 37.45
C LEU A 43 -27.11 0.79 36.52
N LEU A 44 -27.00 -0.53 36.54
CA LEU A 44 -26.13 -1.31 35.68
C LEU A 44 -26.95 -1.86 34.49
N ARG A 45 -26.35 -1.88 33.33
CA ARG A 45 -26.93 -2.54 32.16
C ARG A 45 -26.90 -4.05 32.37
N ASN A 46 -28.03 -4.68 32.13
CA ASN A 46 -28.12 -6.15 32.21
C ASN A 46 -27.49 -6.76 30.93
N ILE A 47 -27.24 -8.08 30.96
CA ILE A 47 -26.69 -8.81 29.84
C ILE A 47 -27.56 -8.67 28.59
N SER A 48 -26.94 -8.36 27.47
CA SER A 48 -27.56 -8.26 26.16
C SER A 48 -26.57 -8.74 25.09
N VAL A 49 -27.03 -8.80 23.85
CA VAL A 49 -26.16 -9.07 22.70
C VAL A 49 -24.97 -8.10 22.69
N ASN A 50 -23.80 -8.58 22.34
CA ASN A 50 -22.47 -7.92 22.48
C ASN A 50 -21.93 -7.80 23.93
N GLY A 51 -22.69 -8.19 24.96
CA GLY A 51 -22.20 -8.25 26.33
C GLY A 51 -21.29 -9.46 26.60
N PHE A 52 -20.59 -9.42 27.73
CA PHE A 52 -19.69 -10.48 28.16
C PHE A 52 -20.25 -11.19 29.39
N VAL A 53 -20.04 -12.49 29.44
CA VAL A 53 -20.44 -13.34 30.58
C VAL A 53 -19.23 -14.09 31.11
N LYS A 54 -19.20 -14.24 32.44
CA LYS A 54 -18.26 -15.08 33.17
C LYS A 54 -18.96 -16.38 33.57
N ILE A 55 -18.36 -17.51 33.20
CA ILE A 55 -18.86 -18.85 33.52
C ILE A 55 -17.89 -19.47 34.50
N THR A 56 -18.40 -19.93 35.64
CA THR A 56 -17.59 -20.55 36.70
C THR A 56 -17.59 -22.05 36.59
N LYS A 57 -16.38 -22.64 36.46
CA LYS A 57 -16.16 -24.09 36.53
C LYS A 57 -15.09 -24.38 37.57
N GLY A 58 -15.52 -24.68 38.80
CA GLY A 58 -14.58 -24.79 39.92
C GLY A 58 -13.81 -23.49 40.16
N PHE A 59 -12.49 -23.53 40.01
CA PHE A 59 -11.61 -22.37 40.13
C PHE A 59 -11.38 -21.63 38.81
N THR A 60 -11.82 -22.20 37.70
CA THR A 60 -11.64 -21.60 36.37
C THR A 60 -12.79 -20.64 36.04
N ARG A 61 -12.47 -19.43 35.65
CA ARG A 61 -13.42 -18.41 35.20
C ARG A 61 -13.29 -18.26 33.68
N ILE A 62 -14.26 -18.83 32.96
CA ILE A 62 -14.31 -18.82 31.49
C ILE A 62 -15.10 -17.60 31.04
N ILE A 63 -14.65 -16.91 30.02
CA ILE A 63 -15.28 -15.70 29.48
C ILE A 63 -15.86 -16.00 28.11
N GLY A 64 -17.11 -15.59 27.91
CA GLY A 64 -17.79 -15.65 26.63
C GLY A 64 -18.47 -14.33 26.26
N LYS A 65 -18.66 -14.12 24.96
CA LYS A 65 -19.40 -13.00 24.36
C LYS A 65 -20.77 -13.47 23.90
N VAL A 66 -21.78 -12.68 24.20
CA VAL A 66 -23.16 -12.97 23.75
C VAL A 66 -23.30 -12.59 22.28
N GLU A 67 -23.54 -13.58 21.43
CA GLU A 67 -23.71 -13.40 19.98
C GLU A 67 -25.18 -13.32 19.56
N GLY A 68 -26.09 -13.82 20.38
CA GLY A 68 -27.52 -13.83 20.06
C GLY A 68 -28.38 -14.10 21.27
N GLU A 69 -29.63 -13.79 21.10
CA GLU A 69 -30.66 -13.95 22.14
C GLU A 69 -31.97 -14.41 21.49
N PHE A 70 -32.62 -15.38 22.10
CA PHE A 70 -33.94 -15.84 21.68
C PHE A 70 -34.75 -16.34 22.86
N ILE A 71 -36.05 -16.54 22.67
CA ILE A 71 -36.97 -17.01 23.68
C ILE A 71 -37.52 -18.40 23.33
N ILE A 72 -37.74 -19.20 24.34
CA ILE A 72 -38.39 -20.51 24.23
C ILE A 72 -39.57 -20.53 25.19
N GLU A 73 -40.68 -21.14 24.78
CA GLU A 73 -41.84 -21.34 25.66
C GLU A 73 -41.52 -22.40 26.74
N ASP A 74 -41.74 -22.04 28.00
CA ASP A 74 -41.59 -22.96 29.14
C ASP A 74 -42.84 -23.81 29.30
N LYS A 75 -42.83 -25.03 28.74
CA LYS A 75 -43.96 -25.97 28.76
C LYS A 75 -44.46 -26.29 30.17
N GLN A 76 -43.63 -26.17 31.20
CA GLN A 76 -44.05 -26.41 32.59
C GLN A 76 -45.00 -25.33 33.12
N PHE A 77 -44.85 -24.10 32.64
CA PHE A 77 -45.67 -22.95 33.04
C PHE A 77 -46.78 -22.64 32.06
N SER A 78 -46.68 -23.04 30.79
CA SER A 78 -47.73 -22.80 29.78
C SER A 78 -49.08 -23.46 30.13
N ASN A 79 -49.04 -24.57 30.86
CA ASN A 79 -50.24 -25.33 31.25
C ASN A 79 -50.89 -24.83 32.55
N LYS A 80 -50.32 -23.83 33.26
CA LYS A 80 -50.88 -23.27 34.49
C LYS A 80 -51.80 -22.10 34.21
N LYS A 81 -53.08 -22.17 34.64
CA LYS A 81 -54.14 -21.18 34.37
C LYS A 81 -53.87 -19.76 34.94
N TYR A 82 -52.93 -19.58 35.86
CA TYR A 82 -52.72 -18.32 36.60
C TYR A 82 -51.26 -17.83 36.58
N THR A 83 -50.50 -18.12 35.55
CA THR A 83 -49.11 -17.61 35.42
C THR A 83 -49.05 -16.37 34.54
N SER A 84 -48.27 -15.38 34.95
CA SER A 84 -47.99 -14.20 34.11
C SER A 84 -47.29 -14.63 32.81
N GLU A 85 -47.51 -13.90 31.72
CA GLU A 85 -46.84 -14.18 30.43
C GLU A 85 -45.31 -14.24 30.56
N LYS A 86 -44.72 -13.37 31.40
CA LYS A 86 -43.30 -13.38 31.73
C LYS A 86 -42.78 -14.68 32.33
N GLN A 87 -43.61 -15.46 32.98
CA GLN A 87 -43.23 -16.76 33.56
C GLN A 87 -43.32 -17.90 32.56
N LYS A 88 -44.01 -17.70 31.42
CA LYS A 88 -44.18 -18.72 30.37
C LYS A 88 -42.98 -18.79 29.40
N ILE A 89 -42.09 -17.82 29.43
CA ILE A 89 -40.97 -17.74 28.52
C ILE A 89 -39.64 -17.96 29.25
N LYS A 90 -38.71 -18.63 28.53
CA LYS A 90 -37.30 -18.77 28.90
C LYS A 90 -36.48 -17.95 27.92
N ARG A 91 -35.67 -17.04 28.45
CA ARG A 91 -34.72 -16.25 27.69
C ARG A 91 -33.41 -17.02 27.58
N ILE A 92 -32.95 -17.27 26.37
CA ILE A 92 -31.75 -18.04 26.08
C ILE A 92 -30.75 -17.11 25.39
N LEU A 93 -29.52 -17.10 25.91
CA LEU A 93 -28.40 -16.41 25.29
C LEU A 93 -27.54 -17.43 24.54
N GLN A 94 -27.17 -17.08 23.30
CA GLN A 94 -26.15 -17.80 22.55
C GLN A 94 -24.83 -17.11 22.78
N VAL A 95 -23.82 -17.82 23.27
CA VAL A 95 -22.55 -17.27 23.74
C VAL A 95 -21.40 -18.00 23.07
N SER A 96 -20.45 -17.26 22.55
CA SER A 96 -19.17 -17.77 22.02
C SER A 96 -18.08 -17.61 23.07
N LEU A 97 -17.37 -18.69 23.38
CA LEU A 97 -16.27 -18.66 24.34
C LEU A 97 -15.06 -17.93 23.75
N LEU A 98 -14.45 -17.02 24.53
CA LEU A 98 -13.32 -16.17 24.12
C LEU A 98 -12.02 -16.53 24.82
N GLY A 99 -12.08 -16.72 26.14
CA GLY A 99 -10.89 -16.90 26.95
C GLY A 99 -11.21 -17.28 28.40
N PHE A 100 -10.25 -17.09 29.27
CA PHE A 100 -10.38 -17.37 30.70
C PHE A 100 -9.51 -16.39 31.51
N PHE A 101 -9.87 -16.22 32.79
CA PHE A 101 -9.00 -15.50 33.72
C PHE A 101 -7.96 -16.44 34.34
N SER A 102 -6.71 -16.03 34.23
CA SER A 102 -5.56 -16.59 34.93
C SER A 102 -5.11 -15.67 36.07
N PRO A 103 -4.15 -16.09 36.92
CA PRO A 103 -3.50 -15.18 37.88
C PRO A 103 -2.80 -13.98 37.25
N LYS A 104 -2.57 -14.00 35.93
CA LYS A 104 -1.92 -12.91 35.18
C LYS A 104 -2.90 -11.94 34.52
N GLY A 105 -4.20 -12.19 34.65
CA GLY A 105 -5.28 -11.46 34.01
C GLY A 105 -6.01 -12.30 32.95
N PHE A 106 -6.71 -11.64 32.04
CA PHE A 106 -7.43 -12.28 30.95
C PHE A 106 -6.46 -12.89 29.92
N GLU A 107 -6.69 -14.16 29.57
CA GLU A 107 -5.97 -14.86 28.51
C GLU A 107 -6.96 -15.35 27.45
N ARG A 108 -6.70 -15.06 26.19
CA ARG A 108 -7.48 -15.55 25.06
C ARG A 108 -7.23 -17.05 24.82
N GLY A 109 -8.28 -17.75 24.42
CA GLY A 109 -8.23 -19.18 24.11
C GLY A 109 -9.00 -20.03 25.12
N ILE A 110 -9.29 -21.28 24.77
CA ILE A 110 -10.10 -22.18 25.56
C ILE A 110 -9.22 -23.30 26.08
N LYS A 111 -8.99 -23.32 27.40
CA LYS A 111 -8.31 -24.45 28.07
C LYS A 111 -9.30 -25.53 28.42
N GLU A 112 -10.50 -25.14 28.87
CA GLU A 112 -11.53 -26.04 29.31
C GLU A 112 -12.89 -25.56 28.82
N LEU A 113 -13.77 -26.50 28.48
CA LEU A 113 -15.17 -26.21 28.18
C LEU A 113 -16.00 -26.19 29.48
N PRO A 114 -17.02 -25.34 29.60
CA PRO A 114 -17.93 -25.35 30.70
C PRO A 114 -18.77 -26.64 30.69
N LEU A 115 -19.35 -26.98 31.84
CA LEU A 115 -20.29 -28.07 31.98
C LEU A 115 -21.73 -27.53 32.01
N ILE A 116 -22.66 -28.34 31.64
CA ILE A 116 -24.10 -28.07 31.85
C ILE A 116 -24.33 -27.80 33.34
N ASN A 117 -25.19 -26.83 33.65
CA ASN A 117 -25.48 -26.27 34.97
C ASN A 117 -24.34 -25.41 35.57
N ASN A 118 -23.22 -25.14 34.90
CA ASN A 118 -22.29 -24.13 35.39
C ASN A 118 -23.01 -22.78 35.49
N GLU A 119 -22.72 -22.04 36.56
CA GLU A 119 -23.29 -20.71 36.81
C GLU A 119 -22.62 -19.64 35.96
N CYS A 120 -23.45 -18.71 35.51
CA CYS A 120 -23.02 -17.60 34.65
C CYS A 120 -23.29 -16.27 35.33
N PHE A 121 -22.33 -15.35 35.26
CA PHE A 121 -22.35 -14.05 35.91
C PHE A 121 -22.02 -12.92 34.93
N LEU A 122 -22.47 -11.70 35.22
CA LEU A 122 -21.95 -10.50 34.62
C LEU A 122 -20.48 -10.30 35.06
N LEU A 123 -19.69 -9.64 34.22
CA LEU A 123 -18.38 -9.16 34.63
C LEU A 123 -18.53 -7.93 35.54
N ASP A 124 -17.72 -7.85 36.56
CA ASP A 124 -17.57 -6.60 37.31
C ASP A 124 -16.66 -5.62 36.53
N LEU A 125 -16.59 -4.36 36.97
CA LEU A 125 -15.82 -3.33 36.28
C LEU A 125 -14.34 -3.69 36.12
N PRO A 126 -13.61 -4.16 37.15
CA PRO A 126 -12.22 -4.60 36.99
C PRO A 126 -12.05 -5.78 36.03
N GLU A 127 -12.96 -6.77 36.05
CA GLU A 127 -12.93 -7.90 35.12
C GLU A 127 -13.21 -7.43 33.67
N PHE A 128 -14.13 -6.49 33.50
CA PHE A 128 -14.44 -5.89 32.22
C PHE A 128 -13.25 -5.09 31.66
N GLU A 129 -12.62 -4.28 32.48
CA GLU A 129 -11.41 -3.53 32.14
C GLU A 129 -10.25 -4.47 31.77
N ASP A 130 -10.09 -5.60 32.49
CA ASP A 130 -9.04 -6.57 32.23
C ASP A 130 -9.24 -7.32 30.88
N VAL A 131 -10.49 -7.62 30.51
CA VAL A 131 -10.83 -8.20 29.18
C VAL A 131 -10.49 -7.23 28.05
N HIS A 132 -10.61 -5.92 28.29
CA HIS A 132 -10.35 -4.87 27.30
C HIS A 132 -8.96 -4.21 27.46
N ASN A 133 -8.12 -4.72 28.35
CA ASN A 133 -6.74 -4.26 28.50
C ASN A 133 -5.83 -5.01 27.52
N PHE A 134 -5.57 -4.38 26.39
CA PHE A 134 -4.73 -4.96 25.32
C PHE A 134 -3.25 -4.60 25.44
N VAL A 135 -2.86 -3.89 26.50
CA VAL A 135 -1.47 -3.43 26.71
C VAL A 135 -0.70 -4.45 27.53
N LYS A 136 0.37 -5.01 26.99
CA LYS A 136 1.27 -5.92 27.72
C LYS A 136 2.14 -5.17 28.72
N LYS A 137 2.58 -5.84 29.82
CA LYS A 137 3.34 -5.25 30.94
C LYS A 137 4.59 -4.42 30.59
N LYS A 138 5.14 -4.59 29.39
CA LYS A 138 6.37 -3.88 28.95
C LYS A 138 6.12 -3.01 27.72
N ASP A 139 4.86 -2.82 27.36
CA ASP A 139 4.47 -2.04 26.19
C ASP A 139 3.85 -0.71 26.62
N ASP A 140 3.98 0.28 25.77
CA ASP A 140 3.42 1.60 26.00
C ASP A 140 1.99 1.71 25.44
N PRO A 141 1.03 2.24 26.22
CA PRO A 141 -0.35 2.38 25.75
C PRO A 141 -0.51 3.53 24.76
N LEU A 142 -1.32 3.29 23.71
CA LEU A 142 -1.89 4.31 22.84
C LEU A 142 -3.42 4.29 22.95
N ILE A 143 -4.05 5.45 23.12
CA ILE A 143 -5.49 5.62 23.18
C ILE A 143 -6.00 5.81 21.76
N LEU A 144 -6.78 4.85 21.24
CA LEU A 144 -7.31 4.93 19.88
C LEU A 144 -8.71 5.57 19.82
N GLY A 145 -9.50 5.38 20.87
CA GLY A 145 -10.88 5.82 20.93
C GLY A 145 -11.61 5.20 22.11
N THR A 146 -12.92 5.07 22.00
CA THR A 146 -13.79 4.52 23.04
C THR A 146 -14.59 3.33 22.52
N LEU A 147 -15.02 2.45 23.43
CA LEU A 147 -15.89 1.34 23.09
C LEU A 147 -17.27 1.86 22.65
N THR A 148 -17.75 1.47 21.47
CA THR A 148 -19.00 2.00 20.88
C THR A 148 -20.23 1.77 21.76
N HIS A 149 -20.27 0.67 22.51
CA HIS A 149 -21.44 0.32 23.33
C HIS A 149 -21.35 0.82 24.77
N GLU A 150 -20.19 1.36 25.18
CA GLU A 150 -19.95 1.89 26.52
C GLU A 150 -19.15 3.20 26.43
N ASN A 151 -19.86 4.32 26.36
CA ASN A 151 -19.40 5.65 25.99
C ASN A 151 -18.22 6.23 26.80
N ASN A 152 -17.74 5.58 27.84
CA ASN A 152 -16.65 6.11 28.68
C ASN A 152 -15.44 5.16 28.77
N GLN A 153 -15.47 4.00 28.13
CA GLN A 153 -14.37 3.05 28.18
C GLN A 153 -13.36 3.34 27.07
N GLU A 154 -12.22 3.90 27.45
CA GLU A 154 -11.10 4.08 26.52
C GLU A 154 -10.52 2.73 26.11
N ILE A 155 -10.24 2.59 24.83
CA ILE A 155 -9.52 1.44 24.28
C ILE A 155 -8.06 1.83 24.07
N LYS A 156 -7.21 1.11 24.81
CA LYS A 156 -5.74 1.26 24.79
C LYS A 156 -5.11 0.04 24.14
N VAL A 157 -4.20 0.27 23.20
CA VAL A 157 -3.41 -0.79 22.56
C VAL A 157 -1.93 -0.58 22.82
N GLY A 158 -1.16 -1.66 22.80
CA GLY A 158 0.28 -1.58 22.93
C GLY A 158 0.93 -1.11 21.63
N VAL A 159 1.92 -0.21 21.74
CA VAL A 159 2.70 0.31 20.60
C VAL A 159 3.38 -0.82 19.84
N ASN A 160 4.04 -1.74 20.55
CA ASN A 160 4.75 -2.84 19.91
C ASN A 160 3.79 -3.81 19.20
N ASP A 161 2.67 -4.18 19.85
CA ASP A 161 1.70 -5.10 19.25
C ASP A 161 1.00 -4.51 18.03
N LEU A 162 0.86 -3.17 17.97
CA LEU A 162 0.27 -2.48 16.83
C LEU A 162 1.28 -2.24 15.71
N PHE A 163 2.41 -1.58 15.99
CA PHE A 163 3.32 -1.08 14.96
C PHE A 163 4.46 -2.04 14.59
N ALA A 164 4.86 -2.98 15.46
CA ALA A 164 5.80 -4.05 15.07
C ALA A 164 5.06 -5.20 14.35
N SER A 165 4.10 -4.84 13.50
CA SER A 165 3.24 -5.76 12.75
C SER A 165 2.68 -5.11 11.48
N HIS A 166 2.15 -5.91 10.56
CA HIS A 166 1.45 -5.40 9.39
C HIS A 166 0.01 -5.04 9.74
N ILE A 167 -0.45 -3.87 9.28
CA ILE A 167 -1.76 -3.30 9.60
C ILE A 167 -2.61 -3.17 8.33
N GLY A 168 -3.87 -3.60 8.40
CA GLY A 168 -4.88 -3.38 7.37
C GLY A 168 -6.02 -2.47 7.87
N ILE A 169 -6.32 -1.43 7.11
CA ILE A 169 -7.43 -0.50 7.39
C ILE A 169 -8.40 -0.58 6.21
N PHE A 170 -9.54 -1.21 6.40
CA PHE A 170 -10.48 -1.47 5.32
C PHE A 170 -11.83 -0.83 5.57
N GLY A 171 -12.48 -0.33 4.50
CA GLY A 171 -13.81 0.27 4.59
C GLY A 171 -14.13 1.11 3.36
N ASN A 172 -15.39 1.36 3.10
CA ASN A 172 -15.84 2.16 1.96
C ASN A 172 -15.44 3.64 2.08
N THR A 173 -15.57 4.37 0.97
CA THR A 173 -15.38 5.83 0.95
C THR A 173 -16.29 6.50 1.98
N GLY A 174 -15.77 7.46 2.75
CA GLY A 174 -16.51 8.17 3.79
C GLY A 174 -16.81 7.35 5.05
N SER A 175 -16.24 6.14 5.22
CA SER A 175 -16.41 5.33 6.44
C SER A 175 -15.49 5.73 7.61
N GLY A 176 -14.42 6.50 7.34
CA GLY A 176 -13.45 6.92 8.34
C GLY A 176 -12.04 6.30 8.22
N LYS A 177 -11.72 5.57 7.13
CA LYS A 177 -10.40 4.94 6.93
C LYS A 177 -9.22 5.90 7.09
N SER A 178 -9.19 6.95 6.25
CA SER A 178 -8.08 7.92 6.24
C SER A 178 -7.97 8.65 7.58
N TYR A 179 -9.10 8.88 8.22
CA TYR A 179 -9.15 9.45 9.57
C TYR A 179 -8.52 8.49 10.62
N THR A 180 -8.85 7.21 10.55
CA THR A 180 -8.25 6.19 11.43
C THR A 180 -6.75 6.05 11.19
N LEU A 181 -6.31 6.04 9.93
CA LEU A 181 -4.89 6.03 9.57
C LEU A 181 -4.18 7.24 10.16
N ALA A 182 -4.72 8.44 9.97
CA ALA A 182 -4.17 9.66 10.54
C ALA A 182 -4.13 9.59 12.08
N LYS A 183 -5.20 9.10 12.73
CA LYS A 183 -5.30 9.01 14.19
C LYS A 183 -4.24 8.12 14.79
N ILE A 184 -4.06 6.88 14.29
CA ILE A 184 -3.11 5.93 14.87
C ILE A 184 -1.66 6.44 14.77
N TYR A 185 -1.29 7.04 13.64
CA TYR A 185 0.06 7.60 13.46
C TYR A 185 0.26 8.91 14.22
N ARG A 186 -0.78 9.76 14.29
CA ARG A 186 -0.70 10.98 15.09
C ARG A 186 -0.46 10.67 16.57
N GLU A 187 -1.19 9.74 17.16
CA GLU A 187 -0.98 9.35 18.56
C GLU A 187 0.44 8.80 18.79
N LEU A 188 0.97 8.02 17.85
CA LEU A 188 2.35 7.53 17.91
C LEU A 188 3.34 8.70 17.87
N PHE A 189 3.19 9.61 16.91
CA PHE A 189 4.11 10.73 16.72
C PHE A 189 4.06 11.72 17.88
N LEU A 190 2.88 12.13 18.33
CA LEU A 190 2.74 13.00 19.48
C LEU A 190 3.42 12.46 20.75
N LYS A 191 3.46 11.14 20.89
CA LYS A 191 4.07 10.48 22.03
C LYS A 191 5.60 10.45 21.97
N TYR A 192 6.18 10.31 20.76
CA TYR A 192 7.60 9.98 20.64
C TYR A 192 8.43 10.99 19.83
N ILE A 193 7.83 11.97 19.15
CA ILE A 193 8.56 12.84 18.20
C ILE A 193 9.68 13.65 18.86
N GLU A 194 9.53 13.98 20.13
CA GLU A 194 10.57 14.68 20.91
C GLU A 194 11.75 13.77 21.30
N ASN A 195 11.63 12.46 21.12
CA ASN A 195 12.67 11.50 21.49
C ASN A 195 13.66 11.33 20.32
N ASN A 196 14.92 11.67 20.55
CA ASN A 196 15.98 11.55 19.54
C ASN A 196 16.12 10.11 19.01
N LYS A 197 16.10 9.09 19.91
CA LYS A 197 16.17 7.69 19.48
C LYS A 197 15.03 7.28 18.56
N PHE A 198 13.85 7.84 18.75
CA PHE A 198 12.73 7.60 17.85
C PHE A 198 13.00 8.22 16.47
N ARG A 199 13.50 9.44 16.43
CA ARG A 199 13.85 10.12 15.17
C ARG A 199 14.98 9.41 14.42
N ASP A 200 15.97 8.89 15.13
CA ASP A 200 17.13 8.21 14.53
C ASP A 200 16.82 6.77 14.09
N ASN A 201 15.95 6.07 14.83
CA ASN A 201 15.73 4.63 14.65
C ASN A 201 14.41 4.27 13.97
N ALA A 202 13.47 5.20 13.80
CA ALA A 202 12.17 4.90 13.20
C ALA A 202 11.91 5.78 11.98
N LYS A 203 11.67 5.17 10.82
CA LYS A 203 11.33 5.85 9.56
C LYS A 203 9.92 5.50 9.12
N PHE A 204 9.18 6.49 8.66
CA PHE A 204 7.80 6.37 8.21
C PHE A 204 7.64 7.00 6.83
N PHE A 205 7.17 6.22 5.86
CA PHE A 205 6.92 6.69 4.50
C PHE A 205 5.47 6.49 4.13
N PHE A 206 4.76 7.60 3.91
CA PHE A 206 3.37 7.61 3.48
C PHE A 206 3.31 7.74 1.96
N ILE A 207 2.74 6.76 1.30
CA ILE A 207 2.40 6.80 -0.13
C ILE A 207 0.94 7.25 -0.22
N ASP A 208 0.76 8.51 -0.56
CA ASP A 208 -0.53 9.21 -0.55
C ASP A 208 -1.04 9.40 -1.98
N PHE A 209 -1.97 8.55 -2.42
CA PHE A 209 -2.50 8.59 -3.78
C PHE A 209 -3.41 9.78 -4.05
N ASN A 210 -4.05 10.33 -3.02
CA ASN A 210 -5.07 11.37 -3.13
C ASN A 210 -4.58 12.75 -2.67
N GLY A 211 -3.45 12.84 -1.98
CA GLY A 211 -2.94 14.07 -1.39
C GLY A 211 -3.70 14.48 -0.13
N GLU A 212 -4.16 13.52 0.67
CA GLU A 212 -4.95 13.77 1.88
C GLU A 212 -4.11 14.22 3.07
N TYR A 213 -2.77 13.97 3.06
CA TYR A 213 -1.87 14.20 4.20
C TYR A 213 -0.85 15.31 3.96
N VAL A 214 -0.94 16.05 2.85
CA VAL A 214 0.04 17.09 2.46
C VAL A 214 -0.11 18.41 3.22
N ASN A 215 -1.23 18.65 3.87
CA ASN A 215 -1.45 19.87 4.65
C ASN A 215 -0.42 20.01 5.77
N ASP A 216 -0.02 21.23 6.09
CA ASP A 216 1.04 21.52 7.04
C ASP A 216 0.87 20.82 8.39
N ASN A 217 -0.36 20.72 8.89
CA ASN A 217 -0.65 20.13 10.20
C ASN A 217 -1.28 18.72 10.13
N ALA A 218 -1.51 18.17 8.93
CA ALA A 218 -2.08 16.83 8.79
C ALA A 218 -1.17 15.78 9.42
N ILE A 219 -1.72 14.90 10.26
CA ILE A 219 -1.01 13.88 11.05
C ILE A 219 -0.06 14.50 12.10
N ILE A 220 0.93 15.29 11.67
CA ILE A 220 1.92 15.97 12.51
C ILE A 220 2.29 17.31 11.87
N ASP A 221 2.83 18.24 12.66
CA ASP A 221 3.21 19.56 12.20
C ASP A 221 4.35 19.49 11.18
N LYS A 222 4.37 20.46 10.25
CA LYS A 222 5.28 20.50 9.10
C LYS A 222 6.76 20.40 9.44
N GLU A 223 7.16 20.96 10.59
CA GLU A 223 8.54 20.93 11.05
C GLU A 223 9.09 19.53 11.33
N PHE A 224 8.21 18.52 11.50
CA PHE A 224 8.58 17.13 11.79
C PHE A 224 8.44 16.18 10.61
N LYS A 225 8.05 16.68 9.42
CA LYS A 225 7.83 15.83 8.24
C LYS A 225 8.38 16.42 6.95
N ASN A 226 8.90 15.57 6.08
CA ASN A 226 9.17 15.91 4.69
C ASN A 226 7.89 15.73 3.88
N ILE A 227 7.60 16.64 2.95
CA ILE A 227 6.46 16.55 2.03
C ILE A 227 7.00 16.64 0.61
N TYR A 228 6.71 15.63 -0.22
CA TYR A 228 7.01 15.58 -1.64
C TYR A 228 5.71 15.56 -2.43
N CYS A 229 5.33 16.67 -3.06
CA CYS A 229 4.18 16.75 -3.97
C CYS A 229 4.65 16.48 -5.40
N LEU A 230 4.67 15.20 -5.78
CA LEU A 230 5.17 14.80 -7.10
C LEU A 230 4.18 15.21 -8.21
N ASN A 231 4.70 15.79 -9.29
CA ASN A 231 3.88 16.30 -10.39
C ASN A 231 4.54 16.06 -11.75
N THR A 232 3.95 15.17 -12.56
CA THR A 232 4.46 14.82 -13.90
C THR A 232 4.22 15.91 -14.94
N ARG A 233 3.38 16.92 -14.67
CA ARG A 233 3.15 18.05 -15.60
C ARG A 233 4.11 19.20 -15.33
N LYS A 234 4.20 19.64 -14.07
CA LYS A 234 4.96 20.87 -13.68
C LYS A 234 6.37 20.58 -13.17
N GLY A 235 6.64 19.38 -12.63
CA GLY A 235 7.96 19.00 -12.14
C GLY A 235 8.42 19.84 -10.94
N GLN A 236 7.60 19.91 -9.88
CA GLN A 236 7.90 20.73 -8.69
C GLN A 236 8.88 20.00 -7.76
N ASP A 237 8.39 18.98 -7.04
CA ASP A 237 9.20 18.20 -6.11
C ASP A 237 9.71 16.92 -6.77
N LYS A 238 10.89 16.49 -6.35
CA LYS A 238 11.51 15.26 -6.84
C LYS A 238 11.92 14.38 -5.67
N PHE A 239 11.52 13.11 -5.71
CA PHE A 239 11.93 12.15 -4.70
C PHE A 239 13.31 11.56 -5.03
N PRO A 240 14.23 11.44 -4.05
CA PRO A 240 15.56 10.87 -4.28
C PRO A 240 15.48 9.35 -4.55
N ILE A 241 16.04 8.93 -5.67
CA ILE A 241 16.18 7.54 -6.09
C ILE A 241 17.66 7.23 -6.26
N SER A 242 18.11 6.09 -5.71
CA SER A 242 19.50 5.67 -5.74
C SER A 242 19.97 5.34 -7.16
N VAL A 243 21.26 5.59 -7.42
CA VAL A 243 21.91 5.23 -8.69
C VAL A 243 21.79 3.72 -8.93
N ASP A 244 21.99 2.89 -7.89
CA ASP A 244 21.98 1.43 -8.00
C ASP A 244 20.64 0.88 -8.52
N LEU A 245 19.51 1.48 -8.11
CA LEU A 245 18.21 1.09 -8.64
C LEU A 245 18.05 1.43 -10.11
N ILE A 246 18.61 2.56 -10.57
CA ILE A 246 18.48 3.04 -11.95
C ILE A 246 19.45 2.31 -12.88
N THR A 247 20.55 1.76 -12.38
CA THR A 247 21.47 0.90 -13.15
C THR A 247 20.93 -0.52 -13.37
N ASP A 248 19.91 -0.93 -12.62
CA ASP A 248 19.24 -2.22 -12.83
C ASP A 248 18.37 -2.20 -14.09
N TYR A 249 18.68 -3.07 -15.06
CA TYR A 249 17.85 -3.20 -16.28
C TYR A 249 16.40 -3.58 -15.99
N ASN A 250 16.10 -4.24 -14.87
CA ASN A 250 14.74 -4.56 -14.47
C ASN A 250 13.94 -3.30 -14.15
N PHE A 251 14.58 -2.27 -13.57
CA PHE A 251 13.96 -0.96 -13.42
C PHE A 251 13.45 -0.43 -14.78
N TRP A 252 14.30 -0.44 -15.80
CA TRP A 252 13.93 0.06 -17.13
C TRP A 252 12.94 -0.84 -17.86
N ALA A 253 13.02 -2.15 -17.63
CA ALA A 253 12.01 -3.08 -18.14
C ALA A 253 10.61 -2.74 -17.62
N LEU A 254 10.53 -2.31 -16.35
CA LEU A 254 9.30 -1.85 -15.74
C LEU A 254 8.86 -0.48 -16.28
N VAL A 255 9.76 0.50 -16.27
CA VAL A 255 9.50 1.88 -16.72
C VAL A 255 8.99 1.90 -18.16
N LEU A 256 9.61 1.10 -19.02
CA LEU A 256 9.32 1.04 -20.46
C LEU A 256 8.27 -0.03 -20.81
N GLU A 257 7.69 -0.73 -19.83
CA GLU A 257 6.72 -1.82 -20.05
C GLU A 257 7.24 -2.83 -21.09
N ALA A 258 8.49 -3.28 -20.92
CA ALA A 258 9.19 -4.14 -21.87
C ALA A 258 8.61 -5.55 -21.88
N THR A 259 8.51 -6.14 -23.09
CA THR A 259 8.13 -7.54 -23.25
C THR A 259 9.25 -8.48 -22.82
N GLU A 260 8.91 -9.58 -22.11
CA GLU A 260 9.87 -10.52 -21.54
C GLU A 260 10.81 -11.17 -22.56
N LYS A 261 10.25 -11.58 -23.71
CA LYS A 261 10.99 -12.42 -24.68
C LYS A 261 11.97 -11.63 -25.56
N THR A 262 11.67 -10.37 -25.84
CA THR A 262 12.45 -9.58 -26.82
C THR A 262 13.02 -8.29 -26.25
N GLN A 263 12.18 -7.46 -25.61
CA GLN A 263 12.58 -6.14 -25.17
C GLN A 263 13.37 -6.16 -23.87
N LYS A 264 13.05 -7.03 -22.92
CA LYS A 264 13.79 -7.12 -21.65
C LYS A 264 15.23 -7.61 -21.84
N PRO A 265 15.52 -8.68 -22.63
CA PRO A 265 16.89 -9.05 -22.97
C PRO A 265 17.66 -7.97 -23.70
N PHE A 266 17.00 -7.20 -24.57
CA PHE A 266 17.59 -6.04 -25.22
C PHE A 266 17.99 -4.96 -24.21
N LEU A 267 17.08 -4.59 -23.29
CA LEU A 267 17.37 -3.62 -22.24
C LEU A 267 18.53 -4.06 -21.33
N LYS A 268 18.60 -5.35 -21.01
CA LYS A 268 19.74 -5.89 -20.29
C LYS A 268 21.06 -5.60 -21.00
N ARG A 269 21.15 -5.88 -22.30
CA ARG A 269 22.34 -5.57 -23.09
C ARG A 269 22.61 -4.07 -23.23
N ALA A 270 21.57 -3.25 -23.34
CA ALA A 270 21.72 -1.80 -23.45
C ALA A 270 22.25 -1.15 -22.17
N ILE A 271 21.90 -1.68 -21.00
CA ILE A 271 22.19 -1.05 -19.71
C ILE A 271 23.42 -1.64 -19.04
N GLU A 272 23.59 -2.98 -19.08
CA GLU A 272 24.69 -3.67 -18.38
C GLU A 272 25.96 -3.81 -19.21
N ASN A 273 25.94 -3.57 -20.54
CA ASN A 273 27.15 -3.69 -21.36
C ASN A 273 27.99 -2.42 -21.29
N ASP A 274 29.24 -2.59 -20.85
CA ASP A 274 30.20 -1.49 -20.70
C ASP A 274 30.72 -0.93 -22.04
N TRP A 275 30.61 -1.70 -23.14
CA TRP A 275 31.16 -1.29 -24.43
C TRP A 275 30.57 0.01 -25.02
N ILE A 276 29.38 0.41 -24.60
CA ILE A 276 28.75 1.68 -25.01
C ILE A 276 29.27 2.84 -24.17
N GLU A 277 29.71 2.59 -22.94
CA GLU A 277 30.10 3.63 -21.98
C GLU A 277 31.20 4.52 -22.56
N ASP A 278 32.28 3.93 -23.08
CA ASP A 278 33.37 4.62 -23.73
C ASP A 278 32.90 5.42 -24.99
N LYS A 279 31.75 5.05 -25.57
CA LYS A 279 31.24 5.70 -26.81
C LYS A 279 30.38 6.93 -26.54
N ILE A 280 29.96 7.11 -25.30
CA ILE A 280 29.14 8.25 -24.85
C ILE A 280 29.85 9.09 -23.79
N GLU A 281 31.15 8.89 -23.61
CA GLU A 281 31.97 9.64 -22.65
C GLU A 281 32.11 11.10 -23.06
N ASP A 282 32.38 11.35 -24.35
CA ASP A 282 32.52 12.66 -24.91
C ASP A 282 31.90 12.79 -26.33
N ASN A 283 31.80 14.05 -26.82
CA ASN A 283 31.20 14.34 -28.11
C ASN A 283 31.93 13.68 -29.29
N VAL A 284 33.27 13.60 -29.22
CA VAL A 284 34.10 13.04 -30.31
C VAL A 284 33.91 11.54 -30.39
N SER A 285 33.89 10.85 -29.25
CA SER A 285 33.64 9.40 -29.14
C SER A 285 32.26 9.06 -29.67
N LEU A 286 31.23 9.83 -29.31
CA LEU A 286 29.87 9.63 -29.80
C LEU A 286 29.79 9.83 -31.32
N LEU A 287 30.33 10.91 -31.86
CA LEU A 287 30.28 11.19 -33.28
C LEU A 287 31.02 10.13 -34.10
N ASN A 288 32.23 9.73 -33.67
CA ASN A 288 32.98 8.64 -34.31
C ASN A 288 32.20 7.31 -34.30
N PHE A 289 31.50 7.02 -33.23
CA PHE A 289 30.68 5.82 -33.17
C PHE A 289 29.47 5.92 -34.12
N VAL A 290 28.77 7.04 -34.16
CA VAL A 290 27.66 7.29 -35.10
C VAL A 290 28.13 7.15 -36.55
N LYS A 291 29.27 7.73 -36.92
CA LYS A 291 29.90 7.56 -38.26
C LYS A 291 30.15 6.09 -38.56
N SER A 292 30.73 5.35 -37.60
CA SER A 292 30.98 3.90 -37.74
C SER A 292 29.70 3.10 -37.98
N LEU A 293 28.59 3.46 -37.32
CA LEU A 293 27.30 2.83 -37.55
C LEU A 293 26.74 3.14 -38.95
N ILE A 294 26.84 4.40 -39.39
CA ILE A 294 26.34 4.83 -40.71
C ILE A 294 27.19 4.23 -41.83
N SER A 295 28.51 4.20 -41.70
CA SER A 295 29.40 3.56 -42.69
C SER A 295 29.10 2.07 -42.83
N LYS A 296 28.81 1.36 -41.71
CA LYS A 296 28.36 -0.06 -41.73
C LYS A 296 27.01 -0.27 -42.43
N ILE A 297 26.08 0.71 -42.36
CA ILE A 297 24.81 0.64 -43.08
C ILE A 297 25.06 0.74 -44.59
N ILE A 298 25.95 1.62 -45.00
CA ILE A 298 26.28 1.86 -46.41
C ILE A 298 27.03 0.68 -47.00
N ASP A 299 27.98 0.07 -46.27
CA ASP A 299 28.79 -1.09 -46.69
C ASP A 299 27.99 -2.37 -46.83
N LYS A 300 26.85 -2.51 -46.12
CA LYS A 300 26.00 -3.71 -46.19
C LYS A 300 24.99 -3.60 -47.34
N GLU A 301 25.09 -4.51 -48.31
CA GLU A 301 24.13 -4.68 -49.39
C GLU A 301 22.83 -5.36 -48.87
N ASP A 302 22.13 -4.71 -47.93
CA ASP A 302 20.93 -5.24 -47.31
C ASP A 302 19.70 -4.37 -47.66
N ASN A 303 18.73 -4.96 -48.35
CA ASN A 303 17.46 -4.30 -48.69
C ASN A 303 16.66 -3.80 -47.48
N ASN A 304 16.92 -4.30 -46.27
CA ASN A 304 16.27 -3.86 -45.04
C ASN A 304 16.93 -2.59 -44.42
N LEU A 305 18.18 -2.30 -44.79
CA LEU A 305 18.95 -1.15 -44.30
C LEU A 305 18.90 -0.03 -45.35
N LYS A 306 17.95 0.88 -45.22
CA LYS A 306 17.73 2.02 -46.11
C LYS A 306 18.14 3.34 -45.46
N THR A 307 18.22 4.39 -46.24
CA THR A 307 18.50 5.78 -45.77
C THR A 307 17.60 6.15 -44.58
N GLY A 308 16.38 5.61 -44.51
CA GLY A 308 15.47 5.85 -43.38
C GLY A 308 16.06 5.52 -42.03
N ILE A 309 16.84 4.44 -41.89
CA ILE A 309 17.45 4.02 -40.61
C ILE A 309 18.52 5.02 -40.15
N ILE A 310 19.30 5.56 -41.12
CA ILE A 310 20.30 6.63 -40.86
C ILE A 310 19.59 7.88 -40.32
N ILE A 311 18.54 8.28 -41.01
CA ILE A 311 17.74 9.46 -40.60
C ILE A 311 17.08 9.26 -39.26
N ASP A 312 16.53 8.06 -38.99
CA ASP A 312 15.93 7.71 -37.70
C ASP A 312 16.98 7.74 -36.56
N LEU A 313 18.22 7.29 -36.82
CA LEU A 313 19.32 7.41 -35.85
C LEU A 313 19.58 8.86 -35.49
N LEU A 314 19.73 9.72 -36.52
CA LEU A 314 20.03 11.15 -36.34
C LEU A 314 18.89 11.85 -35.55
N TYR A 315 17.63 11.65 -35.92
CA TYR A 315 16.51 12.25 -35.18
C TYR A 315 16.38 11.75 -33.74
N ASN A 316 16.68 10.48 -33.47
CA ASN A 316 16.71 9.98 -32.10
C ASN A 316 17.84 10.62 -31.28
N LEU A 317 18.97 10.95 -31.87
CA LEU A 317 20.07 11.67 -31.24
C LEU A 317 19.75 13.16 -31.03
N GLU A 318 19.12 13.81 -32.02
CA GLU A 318 18.64 15.19 -31.91
C GLU A 318 17.80 15.42 -30.67
N ASP A 319 16.84 14.55 -30.45
CA ASP A 319 15.96 14.58 -29.26
C ASP A 319 16.72 14.42 -27.93
N CYS A 320 17.97 13.96 -27.95
CA CYS A 320 18.79 13.73 -26.75
C CYS A 320 19.74 14.86 -26.46
N LEU A 321 20.27 15.51 -27.52
CA LEU A 321 21.38 16.43 -27.42
C LEU A 321 20.87 17.88 -27.44
N SER A 322 21.52 18.76 -26.71
CA SER A 322 21.14 20.19 -26.62
C SER A 322 21.86 21.01 -27.66
N ASN A 323 21.22 22.11 -28.10
CA ASN A 323 21.79 23.11 -29.03
C ASN A 323 22.49 22.46 -30.22
N ASN A 324 21.79 21.59 -30.96
CA ASN A 324 22.36 20.83 -32.06
C ASN A 324 21.81 21.28 -33.42
N ASN A 325 22.56 20.97 -34.50
CA ASN A 325 22.16 21.17 -35.89
C ASN A 325 21.81 19.86 -36.60
N ILE A 326 21.55 18.78 -35.85
CA ILE A 326 21.39 17.43 -36.39
C ILE A 326 20.23 17.33 -37.39
N SER A 327 19.11 18.06 -37.19
CA SER A 327 18.01 18.15 -38.14
C SER A 327 18.45 18.67 -39.52
N GLU A 328 19.31 19.69 -39.54
CA GLU A 328 19.80 20.27 -40.77
C GLU A 328 20.66 19.24 -41.53
N ILE A 329 21.57 18.59 -40.83
CA ILE A 329 22.44 17.54 -41.36
C ILE A 329 21.62 16.34 -41.84
N ALA A 330 20.64 15.88 -41.07
CA ALA A 330 19.71 14.80 -41.46
C ALA A 330 18.96 15.14 -42.75
N ASN A 331 18.52 16.40 -42.92
CA ASN A 331 17.84 16.85 -44.11
C ASN A 331 18.79 16.94 -45.34
N ILE A 332 20.06 17.32 -45.15
CA ILE A 332 21.08 17.28 -46.19
C ILE A 332 21.34 15.83 -46.64
N LEU A 333 21.58 14.94 -45.70
CA LEU A 333 21.79 13.51 -45.98
C LEU A 333 20.58 12.89 -46.67
N ARG A 334 19.37 13.23 -46.26
CA ARG A 334 18.13 12.71 -46.89
C ARG A 334 18.03 13.09 -48.38
N ARG A 335 18.55 14.22 -48.74
CA ARG A 335 18.57 14.70 -50.17
C ARG A 335 19.70 14.09 -50.94
N LYS A 336 20.92 14.04 -50.37
CA LYS A 336 22.15 13.64 -51.03
C LYS A 336 22.41 12.14 -51.04
N LEU A 337 22.06 11.42 -49.94
CA LEU A 337 22.24 9.97 -49.83
C LEU A 337 20.95 9.23 -50.15
N GLN A 338 20.93 8.52 -51.25
CA GLN A 338 19.78 7.78 -51.78
C GLN A 338 20.05 6.28 -51.84
N PHE A 339 19.01 5.46 -51.83
CA PHE A 339 19.09 4.02 -51.90
C PHE A 339 18.41 3.53 -53.19
N HIS A 340 19.13 2.76 -54.01
CA HIS A 340 18.62 2.18 -55.27
C HIS A 340 18.05 0.78 -54.97
N ASN A 341 16.72 0.64 -54.93
CA ASN A 341 16.05 -0.57 -54.51
C ASN A 341 16.33 -1.80 -55.40
N LEU A 342 16.60 -1.61 -56.69
CA LEU A 342 16.84 -2.75 -57.63
C LEU A 342 18.23 -3.36 -57.44
N ASN A 343 19.22 -2.56 -57.16
CA ASN A 343 20.60 -3.01 -57.03
C ASN A 343 21.02 -3.16 -55.55
N SER A 344 20.15 -2.81 -54.62
CA SER A 344 20.44 -2.79 -53.15
C SER A 344 21.69 -1.96 -52.78
N THR A 345 21.95 -0.87 -53.50
CA THR A 345 23.15 -0.02 -53.35
C THR A 345 22.81 1.37 -52.89
N PHE A 346 23.63 1.93 -52.04
CA PHE A 346 23.60 3.35 -51.70
C PHE A 346 24.32 4.16 -52.76
N TYR A 347 23.88 5.39 -53.00
CA TYR A 347 24.62 6.35 -53.77
C TYR A 347 24.48 7.78 -53.23
N PHE A 348 25.59 8.50 -53.22
CA PHE A 348 25.64 9.88 -52.82
C PHE A 348 25.65 10.78 -54.08
N VAL A 349 24.83 11.82 -54.06
CA VAL A 349 24.76 12.83 -55.14
C VAL A 349 25.42 14.11 -54.68
N ASN A 350 26.55 14.47 -55.30
CA ASN A 350 27.23 15.69 -55.00
C ASN A 350 26.55 16.89 -55.67
N ASP A 351 26.90 18.10 -55.28
CA ASP A 351 26.30 19.36 -55.78
C ASP A 351 26.56 19.61 -57.26
N ASP A 352 27.64 19.03 -57.82
CA ASP A 352 27.96 19.03 -59.25
C ASP A 352 27.19 17.96 -60.07
N GLY A 353 26.35 17.16 -59.39
CA GLY A 353 25.57 16.07 -59.98
C GLY A 353 26.32 14.74 -60.15
N SER A 354 27.57 14.63 -59.71
CA SER A 354 28.34 13.39 -59.69
C SER A 354 27.73 12.41 -58.65
N LYS A 355 27.80 11.09 -58.95
CA LYS A 355 27.28 10.04 -58.11
C LYS A 355 28.37 9.09 -57.65
N TYR A 356 28.43 8.86 -56.33
CA TYR A 356 29.36 7.94 -55.69
C TYR A 356 28.56 6.80 -55.09
N TYR A 357 28.94 5.57 -55.37
CA TYR A 357 28.17 4.38 -54.97
C TYR A 357 28.84 3.66 -53.81
N ASP A 358 28.04 3.05 -52.96
CA ASP A 358 28.46 2.19 -51.87
C ASP A 358 29.61 2.79 -51.02
N ASN A 359 30.72 2.07 -50.87
CA ASN A 359 31.86 2.50 -50.07
C ASN A 359 32.51 3.81 -50.58
N ASP A 360 32.43 4.13 -51.87
CA ASP A 360 32.92 5.39 -52.41
C ASP A 360 32.06 6.58 -51.95
N SER A 361 30.84 6.35 -51.46
CA SER A 361 30.01 7.41 -50.88
C SER A 361 30.34 7.76 -49.42
N ILE A 362 31.01 6.85 -48.66
CA ILE A 362 31.28 6.99 -47.24
C ILE A 362 32.07 8.29 -46.93
N PRO A 363 33.18 8.65 -47.62
CA PRO A 363 33.92 9.86 -47.28
C PRO A 363 33.06 11.13 -47.37
N TYR A 364 32.18 11.24 -48.35
CA TYR A 364 31.29 12.40 -48.52
C TYR A 364 30.20 12.46 -47.46
N VAL A 365 29.73 11.30 -46.99
CA VAL A 365 28.78 11.21 -45.88
C VAL A 365 29.46 11.59 -44.57
N GLU A 366 30.72 11.14 -44.35
CA GLU A 366 31.49 11.49 -43.15
C GLU A 366 31.82 12.98 -43.09
N GLU A 367 32.12 13.62 -44.23
CA GLU A 367 32.34 15.06 -44.31
C GLU A 367 31.10 15.86 -43.85
N ILE A 368 29.90 15.44 -44.27
CA ILE A 368 28.66 16.07 -43.80
C ILE A 368 28.40 15.78 -42.31
N LEU A 369 28.72 14.58 -41.81
CA LEU A 369 28.58 14.26 -40.40
C LEU A 369 29.57 14.99 -39.52
N ASP A 370 30.73 15.43 -40.05
CA ASP A 370 31.71 16.27 -39.35
C ASP A 370 31.18 17.67 -39.04
N GLU A 371 30.17 18.14 -39.77
CA GLU A 371 29.50 19.42 -39.53
C GLU A 371 28.48 19.34 -38.39
N ILE A 372 28.27 18.17 -37.76
CA ILE A 372 27.37 18.03 -36.61
C ILE A 372 27.99 18.73 -35.40
N GLU A 373 27.27 19.71 -34.90
CA GLU A 373 27.59 20.45 -33.67
C GLU A 373 26.49 20.21 -32.63
N PHE A 374 26.89 20.01 -31.36
CA PHE A 374 26.00 19.93 -30.20
C PHE A 374 26.79 20.27 -28.94
N ASP A 375 26.09 20.70 -27.88
CA ASP A 375 26.69 20.96 -26.57
C ASP A 375 27.35 19.70 -26.00
N GLU A 376 28.31 19.90 -25.08
CA GLU A 376 28.91 18.79 -24.34
C GLU A 376 27.83 17.89 -23.73
N ILE A 377 28.05 16.59 -23.83
CA ILE A 377 27.15 15.59 -23.23
C ILE A 377 27.11 15.87 -21.75
N GLN A 378 25.95 16.32 -21.25
CA GLN A 378 25.77 16.62 -19.85
C GLN A 378 25.91 15.34 -19.02
N ASP A 379 26.46 15.47 -17.81
CA ASP A 379 26.51 14.39 -16.85
C ASP A 379 25.13 14.11 -16.23
N ASP A 380 24.16 13.88 -17.11
CA ASP A 380 22.79 13.50 -16.78
C ASP A 380 22.62 11.99 -17.01
N PHE A 381 22.46 11.27 -15.92
CA PHE A 381 22.33 9.83 -15.96
C PHE A 381 21.17 9.32 -16.84
N LEU A 382 20.02 10.00 -16.80
CA LEU A 382 18.85 9.63 -17.62
C LEU A 382 19.11 9.86 -19.11
N LEU A 383 19.89 10.88 -19.45
CA LEU A 383 20.35 11.13 -20.81
C LEU A 383 21.28 10.00 -21.28
N LYS A 384 22.26 9.64 -20.47
CA LYS A 384 23.19 8.54 -20.78
C LYS A 384 22.46 7.22 -21.01
N ILE A 385 21.47 6.88 -20.18
CA ILE A 385 20.60 5.69 -20.40
C ILE A 385 19.86 5.78 -21.72
N ARG A 386 19.31 6.95 -22.07
CA ARG A 386 18.60 7.12 -23.34
C ARG A 386 19.54 6.90 -24.53
N LEU A 387 20.73 7.48 -24.49
CA LEU A 387 21.76 7.28 -25.51
C LEU A 387 22.16 5.79 -25.63
N ARG A 388 22.39 5.10 -24.51
CA ARG A 388 22.67 3.66 -24.52
C ARG A 388 21.58 2.86 -25.24
N ILE A 389 20.30 3.14 -24.93
CA ILE A 389 19.17 2.45 -25.59
C ILE A 389 19.14 2.72 -27.09
N ILE A 390 19.35 3.96 -27.54
CA ILE A 390 19.36 4.35 -28.95
C ILE A 390 20.52 3.67 -29.69
N LEU A 391 21.72 3.78 -29.14
CA LEU A 391 22.92 3.24 -29.79
C LEU A 391 22.89 1.71 -29.83
N GLN A 392 22.47 1.05 -28.77
CA GLN A 392 22.27 -0.41 -28.73
C GLN A 392 21.22 -0.85 -29.75
N PHE A 393 20.10 -0.11 -29.88
CA PHE A 393 19.06 -0.42 -30.86
C PHE A 393 19.61 -0.40 -32.29
N HIS A 394 20.27 0.68 -32.69
CA HIS A 394 20.82 0.78 -34.04
C HIS A 394 21.94 -0.24 -34.28
N HIS A 395 22.80 -0.47 -33.29
CA HIS A 395 23.83 -1.49 -33.36
C HIS A 395 23.25 -2.91 -33.60
N GLU A 396 22.18 -3.30 -32.88
CA GLU A 396 21.56 -4.61 -33.05
C GLU A 396 20.82 -4.75 -34.40
N ILE A 397 20.14 -3.71 -34.85
CA ILE A 397 19.46 -3.71 -36.14
C ILE A 397 20.47 -3.82 -37.30
N ILE A 398 21.53 -3.01 -37.26
CA ILE A 398 22.55 -3.01 -38.30
C ILE A 398 23.27 -4.37 -38.39
N ASN A 399 23.52 -5.01 -37.25
CA ASN A 399 24.16 -6.33 -37.24
C ASN A 399 23.20 -7.51 -37.42
N GLY A 400 21.89 -7.25 -37.58
CA GLY A 400 20.88 -8.30 -37.79
C GLY A 400 20.59 -9.15 -36.54
N TYR A 401 20.97 -8.68 -35.36
CA TYR A 401 20.73 -9.40 -34.08
C TYR A 401 19.29 -9.28 -33.60
N SER A 402 18.58 -8.25 -34.01
CA SER A 402 17.21 -7.98 -33.59
C SER A 402 16.35 -7.45 -34.74
N ASN A 403 15.04 -7.65 -34.66
CA ASN A 403 14.08 -7.12 -35.64
C ASN A 403 13.57 -5.74 -35.18
N VAL A 404 13.55 -4.80 -36.11
CA VAL A 404 13.03 -3.42 -35.91
C VAL A 404 11.63 -3.42 -35.31
N GLU A 405 10.72 -4.27 -35.83
CA GLU A 405 9.33 -4.31 -35.39
C GLU A 405 9.16 -4.66 -33.92
N HIS A 406 10.05 -5.48 -33.36
CA HIS A 406 9.99 -5.87 -31.94
C HIS A 406 10.49 -4.79 -30.99
N LEU A 407 11.50 -3.99 -31.41
CA LEU A 407 12.16 -3.01 -30.54
C LEU A 407 11.65 -1.58 -30.75
N SER A 408 11.15 -1.22 -31.95
CA SER A 408 10.65 0.13 -32.24
C SER A 408 9.58 0.63 -31.26
N PRO A 409 8.62 -0.18 -30.78
CA PRO A 409 7.66 0.28 -29.79
C PRO A 409 8.28 0.66 -28.45
N LEU A 410 9.37 0.00 -28.05
CA LEU A 410 10.14 0.35 -26.84
C LEU A 410 10.84 1.71 -27.04
N LEU A 411 11.56 1.86 -28.14
CA LEU A 411 12.29 3.08 -28.45
C LEU A 411 11.36 4.30 -28.49
N LYS A 412 10.18 4.19 -29.09
CA LYS A 412 9.18 5.27 -29.15
C LYS A 412 8.61 5.67 -27.79
N ARG A 413 8.56 4.75 -26.82
CA ARG A 413 8.08 5.06 -25.45
C ARG A 413 9.15 5.73 -24.59
N THR A 414 10.41 5.47 -24.85
CA THR A 414 11.55 5.89 -24.03
C THR A 414 11.57 7.40 -23.77
N PRO A 415 11.43 8.32 -24.75
CA PRO A 415 11.48 9.76 -24.51
C PRO A 415 10.41 10.24 -23.53
N SER A 416 9.17 9.82 -23.71
CA SER A 416 8.06 10.23 -22.85
C SER A 416 8.25 9.74 -21.41
N ARG A 417 8.69 8.49 -21.23
CA ARG A 417 8.91 7.90 -19.90
C ARG A 417 10.06 8.57 -19.14
N ILE A 418 11.18 8.82 -19.82
CA ILE A 418 12.33 9.51 -19.23
C ILE A 418 11.95 10.94 -18.85
N ASN A 419 11.19 11.64 -19.69
CA ASN A 419 10.73 12.99 -19.40
C ASN A 419 9.78 13.03 -18.17
N ASP A 420 8.89 12.06 -18.06
CA ASP A 420 8.02 11.94 -16.87
C ASP A 420 8.83 11.65 -15.60
N LEU A 421 9.81 10.74 -15.67
CA LEU A 421 10.71 10.45 -14.56
C LEU A 421 11.50 11.70 -14.12
N ARG A 422 12.11 12.43 -15.05
CA ARG A 422 12.88 13.66 -14.76
C ARG A 422 12.12 14.69 -13.93
N LYS A 423 10.79 14.70 -14.05
CA LYS A 423 9.94 15.64 -13.32
C LYS A 423 9.69 15.23 -11.88
N VAL A 424 9.80 13.95 -11.55
CA VAL A 424 9.36 13.40 -10.25
C VAL A 424 10.47 12.71 -9.45
N ILE A 425 11.62 12.37 -10.09
CA ILE A 425 12.76 11.78 -9.38
C ILE A 425 13.99 12.67 -9.45
N LEU A 426 14.79 12.62 -8.38
CA LEU A 426 16.15 13.12 -8.29
C LEU A 426 17.09 11.93 -8.13
N ILE A 427 18.06 11.78 -9.01
CA ILE A 427 19.04 10.70 -8.88
C ILE A 427 20.05 11.11 -7.81
N SER A 428 19.93 10.50 -6.65
CA SER A 428 20.77 10.80 -5.50
C SER A 428 20.67 9.70 -4.46
N ASN A 429 21.77 9.41 -3.78
CA ASN A 429 21.79 8.50 -2.63
C ASN A 429 21.46 9.23 -1.31
N THR A 430 21.00 10.49 -1.38
CA THR A 430 20.57 11.23 -0.18
C THR A 430 19.24 10.73 0.32
N GLU A 431 19.16 10.45 1.62
CA GLU A 431 17.89 10.13 2.26
C GLU A 431 17.16 11.40 2.71
N PRO A 432 15.81 11.36 2.86
CA PRO A 432 15.07 12.46 3.47
C PRO A 432 15.59 12.80 4.86
N GLU A 433 15.69 14.09 5.20
CA GLU A 433 16.30 14.55 6.45
C GLU A 433 15.52 14.14 7.69
N LEU A 434 14.19 14.22 7.61
CA LEU A 434 13.30 13.87 8.72
C LEU A 434 12.82 12.42 8.62
N ASN A 435 12.50 11.85 9.74
CA ASN A 435 12.09 10.44 9.84
C ASN A 435 10.66 10.16 9.39
N ILE A 436 9.85 11.20 9.15
CA ILE A 436 8.49 11.10 8.62
C ILE A 436 8.47 11.73 7.23
N THR A 437 8.06 10.97 6.23
CA THR A 437 8.02 11.43 4.84
C THR A 437 6.65 11.13 4.21
N ILE A 438 6.03 12.15 3.61
CA ILE A 438 4.77 12.06 2.89
C ILE A 438 5.05 12.27 1.41
N ILE A 439 4.64 11.32 0.57
CA ILE A 439 4.84 11.33 -0.87
C ILE A 439 3.47 11.34 -1.53
N SER A 440 3.06 12.52 -1.99
CA SER A 440 1.80 12.69 -2.69
C SER A 440 1.94 12.36 -4.17
N LEU A 441 1.04 11.51 -4.65
CA LEU A 441 0.92 11.09 -6.05
C LEU A 441 -0.30 11.71 -6.75
N ARG A 442 -0.97 12.68 -6.13
CA ARG A 442 -2.20 13.29 -6.62
C ARG A 442 -2.09 13.81 -8.05
N ASP A 443 -1.00 14.50 -8.36
CA ASP A 443 -0.75 15.15 -9.65
C ASP A 443 0.16 14.35 -10.57
N VAL A 444 0.38 13.09 -10.27
CA VAL A 444 1.15 12.14 -11.07
C VAL A 444 0.24 11.45 -12.08
N ASN A 445 0.70 11.25 -13.33
CA ASN A 445 -0.08 10.53 -14.34
C ASN A 445 -0.30 9.05 -13.97
N ILE A 446 -1.32 8.42 -14.58
CA ILE A 446 -1.77 7.08 -14.20
C ILE A 446 -0.66 6.03 -14.28
N GLN A 447 0.24 6.15 -15.25
CA GLN A 447 1.31 5.17 -15.47
C GLN A 447 2.38 5.28 -14.37
N MET A 448 2.83 6.51 -14.09
CA MET A 448 3.79 6.78 -13.02
C MET A 448 3.20 6.51 -11.62
N ARG A 449 1.89 6.73 -11.40
CA ARG A 449 1.21 6.40 -10.15
C ARG A 449 1.29 4.93 -9.75
N LYS A 450 1.41 4.03 -10.73
CA LYS A 450 1.60 2.59 -10.46
C LYS A 450 3.06 2.24 -10.22
N MET A 451 3.95 2.91 -10.90
CA MET A 451 5.36 2.58 -10.94
C MET A 451 6.15 3.20 -9.78
N LEU A 452 5.95 4.50 -9.51
CA LEU A 452 6.71 5.20 -8.47
C LEU A 452 6.57 4.56 -7.08
N PRO A 453 5.37 4.19 -6.61
CA PRO A 453 5.25 3.51 -5.32
C PRO A 453 6.03 2.19 -5.24
N LEU A 454 6.01 1.41 -6.31
CA LEU A 454 6.77 0.17 -6.38
C LEU A 454 8.28 0.42 -6.26
N LEU A 455 8.79 1.38 -7.02
CA LEU A 455 10.22 1.71 -7.02
C LEU A 455 10.67 2.25 -5.66
N ILE A 456 9.89 3.17 -5.10
CA ILE A 456 10.17 3.76 -3.78
C ILE A 456 10.14 2.68 -2.69
N CYS A 457 9.10 1.86 -2.65
CA CYS A 457 8.98 0.81 -1.65
C CYS A 457 10.09 -0.25 -1.79
N LYS A 458 10.46 -0.62 -3.02
CA LYS A 458 11.57 -1.54 -3.30
C LYS A 458 12.88 -0.95 -2.79
N GLN A 459 13.23 0.28 -3.15
CA GLN A 459 14.43 0.95 -2.67
C GLN A 459 14.51 1.01 -1.14
N LEU A 460 13.42 1.43 -0.49
CA LEU A 460 13.38 1.52 0.97
C LEU A 460 13.61 0.16 1.64
N TYR A 461 13.02 -0.89 1.07
CA TYR A 461 13.15 -2.24 1.59
C TYR A 461 14.55 -2.82 1.35
N GLU A 462 15.11 -2.67 0.15
CA GLU A 462 16.46 -3.15 -0.19
C GLU A 462 17.52 -2.45 0.66
N ASN A 463 17.47 -1.12 0.77
CA ASN A 463 18.36 -0.35 1.65
C ASN A 463 18.28 -0.86 3.11
N LYS A 464 17.07 -1.13 3.60
CA LYS A 464 16.87 -1.64 4.95
C LYS A 464 17.41 -3.06 5.14
N LYS A 465 17.30 -3.90 4.11
CA LYS A 465 17.80 -5.28 4.10
C LYS A 465 19.33 -5.33 4.09
N GLU A 466 19.98 -4.45 3.32
CA GLU A 466 21.44 -4.36 3.23
C GLU A 466 22.07 -3.89 4.53
N VAL A 467 21.55 -2.83 5.12
CA VAL A 467 22.08 -2.27 6.37
C VAL A 467 21.82 -3.22 7.55
N ASN A 468 20.74 -3.98 7.55
CA ASN A 468 20.33 -5.01 8.53
C ASN A 468 20.52 -4.62 10.01
N GLU A 469 20.34 -3.34 10.33
CA GLU A 469 20.37 -2.86 11.72
C GLU A 469 19.05 -3.20 12.42
N LYS A 470 19.12 -4.11 13.42
CA LYS A 470 17.95 -4.62 14.14
C LYS A 470 17.24 -3.55 14.99
N GLU A 471 17.92 -2.48 15.35
CA GLU A 471 17.37 -1.39 16.15
C GLU A 471 16.59 -0.37 15.30
N LYS A 472 16.78 -0.37 13.99
CA LYS A 472 16.09 0.54 13.08
C LYS A 472 14.79 -0.07 12.58
N TYR A 473 13.76 0.76 12.54
CA TYR A 473 12.39 0.44 12.18
C TYR A 473 11.99 1.22 10.92
N LEU A 474 11.37 0.54 9.97
CA LEU A 474 10.80 1.13 8.77
C LEU A 474 9.31 0.78 8.69
N ASN A 475 8.44 1.78 8.59
CA ASN A 475 7.04 1.56 8.28
C ASN A 475 6.69 2.23 6.95
N ILE A 476 6.18 1.44 6.01
CA ILE A 476 5.67 1.91 4.72
C ILE A 476 4.15 1.92 4.81
N ILE A 477 3.55 3.09 4.64
CA ILE A 477 2.13 3.32 4.77
C ILE A 477 1.57 3.63 3.38
N ILE A 478 0.64 2.82 2.91
CA ILE A 478 0.04 2.96 1.58
C ILE A 478 -1.45 3.23 1.74
N ASP A 479 -1.87 4.45 1.49
CA ASP A 479 -3.29 4.77 1.38
C ASP A 479 -3.80 4.41 -0.02
N GLU A 480 -5.08 4.04 -0.14
CA GLU A 480 -5.69 3.49 -1.35
C GLU A 480 -4.84 2.38 -2.02
N ALA A 481 -4.37 1.45 -1.20
CA ALA A 481 -3.43 0.39 -1.56
C ALA A 481 -3.90 -0.52 -2.72
N HIS A 482 -5.21 -0.57 -3.02
CA HIS A 482 -5.74 -1.29 -4.18
C HIS A 482 -5.19 -0.76 -5.51
N ASN A 483 -4.70 0.49 -5.57
CA ASN A 483 -4.08 1.05 -6.78
C ASN A 483 -2.76 0.34 -7.14
N ILE A 484 -2.04 -0.19 -6.16
CA ILE A 484 -0.75 -0.83 -6.35
C ILE A 484 -0.75 -2.33 -5.98
N LEU A 485 -1.64 -2.80 -5.12
CA LEU A 485 -1.68 -4.18 -4.64
C LEU A 485 -2.77 -5.04 -5.29
N SER A 486 -3.47 -4.51 -6.31
CA SER A 486 -4.55 -5.23 -6.98
C SER A 486 -4.04 -6.43 -7.78
N SER A 487 -4.67 -7.59 -7.57
CA SER A 487 -4.47 -8.81 -8.37
C SER A 487 -5.40 -8.88 -9.59
N VAL A 488 -6.40 -8.00 -9.70
CA VAL A 488 -7.51 -8.08 -10.66
C VAL A 488 -7.33 -7.17 -11.88
N SER A 489 -6.21 -6.46 -12.02
CA SER A 489 -5.99 -5.52 -13.12
C SER A 489 -5.94 -6.23 -14.47
N GLN A 490 -6.93 -5.96 -15.36
CA GLN A 490 -7.01 -6.49 -16.73
C GLN A 490 -6.23 -5.64 -17.76
N ARG A 491 -5.75 -4.45 -17.37
CA ARG A 491 -5.08 -3.49 -18.26
C ARG A 491 -3.56 -3.49 -18.16
N GLU A 492 -3.01 -4.32 -17.30
CA GLU A 492 -1.57 -4.50 -17.11
C GLU A 492 -1.11 -5.80 -17.80
N SER A 493 0.14 -5.85 -18.27
CA SER A 493 0.73 -7.11 -18.68
C SER A 493 0.86 -8.03 -17.45
N GLU A 494 0.69 -9.34 -17.65
CA GLU A 494 0.81 -10.31 -16.55
C GLU A 494 2.17 -10.21 -15.86
N THR A 495 3.24 -10.07 -16.63
CA THR A 495 4.61 -9.93 -16.13
C THR A 495 4.78 -8.71 -15.20
N TRP A 496 4.21 -7.57 -15.57
CA TRP A 496 4.24 -6.37 -14.73
C TRP A 496 3.49 -6.60 -13.42
N LYS A 497 2.29 -7.18 -13.51
CA LYS A 497 1.46 -7.51 -12.36
C LYS A 497 2.18 -8.47 -11.41
N ASP A 498 2.78 -9.53 -11.95
CA ASP A 498 3.47 -10.54 -11.16
C ASP A 498 4.68 -9.95 -10.45
N TYR A 499 5.55 -9.22 -11.16
CA TYR A 499 6.70 -8.55 -10.53
C TYR A 499 6.30 -7.60 -9.40
N ARG A 500 5.26 -6.78 -9.63
CA ARG A 500 4.75 -5.86 -8.63
C ARG A 500 4.23 -6.59 -7.39
N LEU A 501 3.44 -7.62 -7.59
CA LEU A 501 2.90 -8.42 -6.49
C LEU A 501 4.01 -9.18 -5.76
N GLU A 502 4.95 -9.80 -6.46
CA GLU A 502 6.10 -10.50 -5.87
C GLU A 502 6.91 -9.58 -4.96
N THR A 503 7.20 -8.35 -5.40
CA THR A 503 7.92 -7.36 -4.58
C THR A 503 7.19 -7.05 -3.27
N PHE A 504 5.89 -6.76 -3.32
CA PHE A 504 5.13 -6.46 -2.10
C PHE A 504 4.87 -7.71 -1.25
N GLU A 505 4.74 -8.88 -1.87
CA GLU A 505 4.63 -10.14 -1.16
C GLU A 505 5.95 -10.52 -0.46
N GLU A 506 7.11 -10.21 -1.03
CA GLU A 506 8.39 -10.34 -0.35
C GLU A 506 8.45 -9.40 0.87
N ILE A 507 8.14 -8.11 0.68
CA ILE A 507 8.14 -7.12 1.75
C ILE A 507 7.24 -7.56 2.92
N ILE A 508 6.04 -8.05 2.66
CA ILE A 508 5.10 -8.41 3.72
C ILE A 508 5.44 -9.75 4.39
N LYS A 509 6.01 -10.72 3.65
CA LYS A 509 6.39 -12.03 4.18
C LYS A 509 7.70 -11.98 4.98
N GLU A 510 8.67 -11.21 4.51
CA GLU A 510 10.03 -11.22 5.06
C GLU A 510 10.41 -9.93 5.80
N GLY A 511 9.74 -8.82 5.53
CA GLY A 511 10.08 -7.51 6.07
C GLY A 511 10.20 -7.47 7.59
N ARG A 512 9.37 -8.23 8.30
CA ARG A 512 9.42 -8.33 9.76
C ARG A 512 10.80 -8.76 10.29
N LYS A 513 11.53 -9.60 9.55
CA LYS A 513 12.89 -10.06 9.94
C LYS A 513 13.89 -8.90 9.92
N PHE A 514 13.65 -7.91 9.07
CA PHE A 514 14.50 -6.73 8.86
C PHE A 514 13.95 -5.47 9.52
N GLY A 515 12.88 -5.58 10.34
CA GLY A 515 12.23 -4.43 10.98
C GLY A 515 11.45 -3.54 10.00
N THR A 516 10.99 -4.10 8.88
CA THR A 516 10.12 -3.43 7.91
C THR A 516 8.69 -3.89 8.06
N PHE A 517 7.75 -2.94 8.19
CA PHE A 517 6.33 -3.20 8.36
C PHE A 517 5.52 -2.41 7.34
N LEU A 518 4.39 -2.99 6.97
CA LEU A 518 3.49 -2.43 5.97
C LEU A 518 2.15 -2.09 6.61
N THR A 519 1.68 -0.86 6.42
CA THR A 519 0.32 -0.44 6.74
C THR A 519 -0.41 -0.14 5.46
N ILE A 520 -1.52 -0.80 5.20
CA ILE A 520 -2.32 -0.63 4.00
C ILE A 520 -3.72 -0.15 4.34
N ALA A 521 -4.17 0.92 3.68
CA ALA A 521 -5.55 1.35 3.73
C ALA A 521 -6.22 1.15 2.37
N SER A 522 -7.42 0.59 2.32
CA SER A 522 -8.13 0.34 1.06
C SER A 522 -9.63 0.29 1.21
N GLN A 523 -10.33 0.80 0.19
CA GLN A 523 -11.79 0.65 0.07
C GLN A 523 -12.19 -0.65 -0.64
N ARG A 524 -11.25 -1.40 -1.23
CA ARG A 524 -11.47 -2.62 -2.02
C ARG A 524 -10.54 -3.75 -1.58
N PRO A 525 -10.75 -4.32 -0.40
CA PRO A 525 -9.92 -5.43 0.05
C PRO A 525 -10.00 -6.65 -0.88
N SER A 526 -11.13 -6.89 -1.57
CA SER A 526 -11.26 -7.99 -2.53
C SER A 526 -10.33 -7.89 -3.74
N ASP A 527 -9.87 -6.69 -4.10
CA ASP A 527 -8.96 -6.49 -5.23
C ASP A 527 -7.50 -6.80 -4.85
N ILE A 528 -7.15 -6.69 -3.57
CA ILE A 528 -5.78 -6.92 -3.07
C ILE A 528 -5.44 -8.40 -3.09
N SER A 529 -4.18 -8.74 -3.37
CA SER A 529 -3.69 -10.13 -3.32
C SER A 529 -4.06 -10.79 -1.98
N ALA A 530 -4.68 -11.96 -2.05
CA ALA A 530 -5.06 -12.74 -0.87
C ALA A 530 -3.83 -13.10 -0.01
N THR A 531 -2.66 -13.29 -0.64
CA THR A 531 -1.39 -13.52 0.04
C THR A 531 -1.05 -12.33 0.94
N ILE A 532 -1.17 -11.10 0.42
CA ILE A 532 -0.89 -9.87 1.18
C ILE A 532 -1.85 -9.72 2.35
N ILE A 533 -3.16 -9.85 2.12
CA ILE A 533 -4.16 -9.70 3.19
C ILE A 533 -3.95 -10.75 4.29
N SER A 534 -3.57 -11.99 3.94
CA SER A 534 -3.35 -13.08 4.91
C SER A 534 -2.14 -12.86 5.82
N GLN A 535 -1.21 -12.00 5.47
CA GLN A 535 -0.03 -11.65 6.28
C GLN A 535 -0.27 -10.44 7.19
N LEU A 536 -1.42 -9.79 7.10
CA LEU A 536 -1.79 -8.72 8.02
C LEU A 536 -2.08 -9.28 9.41
N HIS A 537 -1.65 -8.56 10.43
CA HIS A 537 -1.75 -8.98 11.82
C HIS A 537 -2.81 -8.20 12.60
N ASN A 538 -2.99 -6.93 12.25
CA ASN A 538 -3.97 -6.04 12.87
C ASN A 538 -4.92 -5.49 11.81
N PHE A 539 -6.20 -5.43 12.13
CA PHE A 539 -7.25 -4.99 11.23
C PHE A 539 -8.11 -3.93 11.89
N PHE A 540 -8.33 -2.83 11.16
CA PHE A 540 -9.35 -1.83 11.43
C PHE A 540 -10.40 -1.93 10.33
N LEU A 541 -11.54 -2.52 10.66
CA LEU A 541 -12.61 -2.81 9.71
C LEU A 541 -13.73 -1.80 9.88
N HIS A 542 -13.76 -0.80 9.02
CA HIS A 542 -14.86 0.13 8.88
C HIS A 542 -16.01 -0.46 8.07
N ARG A 543 -17.07 0.33 7.87
CA ARG A 543 -18.22 -0.10 7.08
C ARG A 543 -17.81 -0.61 5.70
N LEU A 544 -18.17 -1.85 5.40
CA LEU A 544 -18.02 -2.51 4.10
C LEU A 544 -19.41 -2.95 3.62
N ILE A 545 -19.78 -2.55 2.41
CA ILE A 545 -21.12 -2.82 1.84
C ILE A 545 -21.06 -3.94 0.79
N ASN A 546 -19.96 -4.02 0.05
CA ASN A 546 -19.81 -5.00 -1.02
C ASN A 546 -19.54 -6.39 -0.43
N ASN A 547 -20.36 -7.37 -0.80
CA ASN A 547 -20.23 -8.75 -0.33
C ASN A 547 -18.88 -9.41 -0.68
N ASN A 548 -18.24 -9.04 -1.81
CA ASN A 548 -16.93 -9.58 -2.16
C ASN A 548 -15.85 -9.07 -1.19
N ASP A 549 -15.93 -7.81 -0.80
CA ASP A 549 -15.01 -7.20 0.17
C ASP A 549 -15.17 -7.82 1.55
N ILE A 550 -16.41 -8.01 1.99
CA ILE A 550 -16.72 -8.69 3.26
C ILE A 550 -16.17 -10.12 3.24
N LYS A 551 -16.41 -10.90 2.17
CA LYS A 551 -15.90 -12.27 2.03
C LYS A 551 -14.37 -12.33 1.98
N ALA A 552 -13.70 -11.36 1.37
CA ALA A 552 -12.23 -11.30 1.35
C ALA A 552 -11.67 -11.13 2.78
N VAL A 553 -12.27 -10.26 3.58
CA VAL A 553 -11.93 -10.07 4.99
C VAL A 553 -12.29 -11.32 5.81
N GLU A 554 -13.47 -11.88 5.63
CA GLU A 554 -13.96 -13.07 6.36
C GLU A 554 -13.01 -14.28 6.20
N ARG A 555 -12.53 -14.53 4.98
CA ARG A 555 -11.59 -15.62 4.70
C ARG A 555 -10.25 -15.45 5.41
N THR A 556 -9.86 -14.23 5.68
CA THR A 556 -8.53 -13.91 6.22
C THR A 556 -8.56 -13.73 7.73
N VAL A 557 -9.61 -13.09 8.25
CA VAL A 557 -9.75 -12.79 9.68
C VAL A 557 -10.62 -13.85 10.36
N SER A 558 -10.09 -15.07 10.42
CA SER A 558 -10.81 -16.27 10.90
C SER A 558 -11.28 -16.23 12.36
N TYR A 559 -10.83 -15.25 13.12
CA TYR A 559 -11.16 -15.10 14.54
C TYR A 559 -12.24 -14.06 14.83
N LEU A 560 -12.78 -13.40 13.82
CA LEU A 560 -13.98 -12.58 14.00
C LEU A 560 -15.20 -13.46 14.23
N ASP A 561 -16.04 -13.03 15.14
CA ASP A 561 -17.35 -13.69 15.37
C ASP A 561 -18.34 -13.30 14.27
N LYS A 562 -19.38 -14.13 14.10
CA LYS A 562 -20.42 -13.95 13.09
C LYS A 562 -21.11 -12.59 13.22
N LEU A 563 -21.37 -12.14 14.43
CA LEU A 563 -22.03 -10.87 14.70
C LEU A 563 -21.20 -9.68 14.23
N SER A 564 -19.88 -9.73 14.46
CA SER A 564 -18.95 -8.71 13.96
C SER A 564 -18.99 -8.62 12.43
N PHE A 565 -19.01 -9.75 11.71
CA PHE A 565 -19.16 -9.72 10.25
C PHE A 565 -20.52 -9.18 9.80
N GLU A 566 -21.61 -9.58 10.43
CA GLU A 566 -22.96 -9.10 10.12
C GLU A 566 -23.14 -7.60 10.40
N SER A 567 -22.34 -7.03 11.30
CA SER A 567 -22.37 -5.60 11.60
C SER A 567 -21.59 -4.72 10.61
N LEU A 568 -20.64 -5.27 9.84
CA LEU A 568 -19.80 -4.49 8.91
C LEU A 568 -20.60 -3.60 7.94
N PRO A 569 -21.71 -4.04 7.31
CA PRO A 569 -22.48 -3.20 6.39
C PRO A 569 -23.17 -2.01 7.04
N ILE A 570 -23.44 -2.07 8.34
CA ILE A 570 -24.25 -1.09 9.07
C ILE A 570 -23.45 -0.25 10.06
N LEU A 571 -22.13 -0.38 10.11
CA LEU A 571 -21.28 0.43 10.99
C LEU A 571 -21.45 1.93 10.71
N PRO A 572 -21.59 2.76 11.75
CA PRO A 572 -21.57 4.22 11.61
C PRO A 572 -20.24 4.73 11.06
N THR A 573 -20.23 5.96 10.52
CA THR A 573 -19.00 6.65 10.13
C THR A 573 -18.13 6.91 11.36
N GLY A 574 -16.81 6.64 11.26
CA GLY A 574 -15.87 6.80 12.37
C GLY A 574 -15.82 5.62 13.34
N THR A 575 -16.73 4.66 13.22
CA THR A 575 -16.69 3.41 13.98
C THR A 575 -15.96 2.34 13.17
N CYS A 576 -15.17 1.50 13.84
CA CYS A 576 -14.56 0.32 13.22
C CYS A 576 -14.50 -0.87 14.19
N ILE A 577 -14.28 -2.06 13.64
CA ILE A 577 -13.94 -3.25 14.42
C ILE A 577 -12.42 -3.37 14.42
N LEU A 578 -11.83 -3.27 15.61
CA LEU A 578 -10.42 -3.55 15.83
C LEU A 578 -10.24 -5.04 16.16
N ALA A 579 -9.35 -5.69 15.43
CA ALA A 579 -9.09 -7.11 15.60
C ALA A 579 -7.62 -7.44 15.24
N GLY A 580 -7.01 -8.38 15.94
CA GLY A 580 -5.65 -8.83 15.66
C GLY A 580 -4.77 -9.02 16.87
N LEU A 581 -3.46 -8.81 16.69
CA LEU A 581 -2.47 -8.93 17.77
C LEU A 581 -2.62 -7.84 18.82
N SER A 582 -2.97 -6.63 18.40
CA SER A 582 -3.18 -5.47 19.27
C SER A 582 -4.51 -5.48 20.01
N ALA A 583 -5.44 -6.39 19.66
CA ALA A 583 -6.70 -6.57 20.35
C ALA A 583 -6.97 -8.07 20.53
N GLN A 584 -6.82 -8.56 21.73
CA GLN A 584 -7.02 -9.99 22.04
C GLN A 584 -8.45 -10.46 21.77
N VAL A 585 -9.40 -9.55 21.87
CA VAL A 585 -10.82 -9.78 21.55
C VAL A 585 -11.22 -8.75 20.48
N PRO A 586 -11.93 -9.15 19.41
CA PRO A 586 -12.48 -8.19 18.46
C PRO A 586 -13.42 -7.22 19.16
N VAL A 587 -13.14 -5.91 19.03
CA VAL A 587 -13.91 -4.86 19.69
C VAL A 587 -14.36 -3.82 18.68
N MET A 588 -15.58 -3.31 18.89
CA MET A 588 -16.13 -2.22 18.11
C MET A 588 -15.78 -0.90 18.81
N ILE A 589 -15.03 -0.04 18.14
CA ILE A 589 -14.50 1.21 18.70
C ILE A 589 -14.94 2.41 17.87
N ASP A 590 -15.26 3.47 18.54
CA ASP A 590 -15.41 4.80 17.95
C ASP A 590 -14.06 5.50 18.02
N ILE A 591 -13.50 5.82 16.86
CA ILE A 591 -12.17 6.42 16.76
C ILE A 591 -12.19 7.81 17.40
N GLY A 592 -11.21 8.05 18.27
CA GLY A 592 -11.07 9.32 18.98
C GLY A 592 -10.87 10.51 18.04
N LYS A 593 -11.39 11.66 18.42
CA LYS A 593 -11.30 12.88 17.59
C LYS A 593 -9.87 13.37 17.42
N ILE A 594 -9.58 13.87 16.23
CA ILE A 594 -8.39 14.65 15.89
C ILE A 594 -8.79 16.12 15.83
N LYS A 595 -7.87 17.03 16.10
CA LYS A 595 -8.12 18.46 15.91
C LYS A 595 -8.39 18.75 14.43
N PRO A 596 -9.37 19.62 14.08
CA PRO A 596 -9.76 19.88 12.68
C PRO A 596 -8.61 20.26 11.74
N GLU A 597 -7.61 20.97 12.26
CA GLU A 597 -6.40 21.38 11.56
C GLU A 597 -5.46 20.22 11.19
N SER A 598 -5.59 19.08 11.89
CA SER A 598 -4.73 17.90 11.72
C SER A 598 -5.46 16.73 11.05
N GLU A 599 -6.72 16.94 10.67
CA GLU A 599 -7.49 15.95 9.92
C GLU A 599 -6.93 15.79 8.50
N PRO A 600 -7.05 14.59 7.90
CA PRO A 600 -6.75 14.40 6.48
C PRO A 600 -7.70 15.23 5.61
N ASP A 601 -7.18 15.76 4.49
CA ASP A 601 -7.97 16.57 3.55
C ASP A 601 -8.82 15.68 2.63
N ASN A 602 -9.92 15.17 3.18
CA ASN A 602 -10.87 14.31 2.46
C ASN A 602 -12.29 14.89 2.44
N LYS A 603 -12.43 16.20 2.69
CA LYS A 603 -13.74 16.86 2.76
C LYS A 603 -14.42 16.87 1.40
N THR A 604 -15.64 16.39 1.36
CA THR A 604 -16.51 16.55 0.18
C THR A 604 -16.87 18.02 0.01
N MET A 605 -16.81 18.51 -1.24
CA MET A 605 -17.19 19.88 -1.57
C MET A 605 -18.62 20.16 -1.09
N LEU A 606 -18.79 21.22 -0.32
CA LEU A 606 -20.11 21.70 0.11
C LEU A 606 -20.73 22.55 -0.99
N LEU A 607 -21.57 21.93 -1.81
CA LEU A 607 -22.15 22.56 -3.01
C LEU A 607 -22.94 23.83 -2.68
N ILE A 608 -23.71 23.82 -1.59
CA ILE A 608 -24.55 24.96 -1.18
C ILE A 608 -23.72 26.18 -0.79
N GLU A 609 -22.59 25.98 -0.09
CA GLU A 609 -21.67 27.07 0.28
C GLU A 609 -21.03 27.74 -0.93
N ASN A 610 -20.83 26.98 -2.02
CA ASN A 610 -20.28 27.51 -3.27
C ASN A 610 -21.33 28.11 -4.21
N TRP A 611 -22.62 27.85 -3.98
CA TRP A 611 -23.71 28.29 -4.85
C TRP A 611 -24.52 29.45 -4.29
N LYS A 612 -24.37 29.76 -3.00
CA LYS A 612 -25.07 30.87 -2.36
C LYS A 612 -24.07 31.94 -1.95
N ASP A 613 -24.33 33.19 -2.34
CA ASP A 613 -23.65 34.36 -1.81
C ASP A 613 -24.10 34.57 -0.37
N GLY A 614 -23.26 34.25 0.60
CA GLY A 614 -23.48 34.47 2.03
C GLY A 614 -24.59 33.57 2.62
N LEU A 615 -24.20 32.72 3.55
CA LEU A 615 -25.17 32.08 4.46
C LEU A 615 -25.57 33.13 5.51
N ASP A 616 -26.80 33.69 5.41
CA ASP A 616 -27.46 34.37 6.52
C ASP A 616 -27.83 33.37 7.61
#